data_121f3a2f139199bce4cccb7de80b5ed5
#
_entry.id   121f3a2f139199bce4cccb7de80b5ed5
#
_cell.length_a   1.000
_cell.length_b   1.000
_cell.length_c   1.000
_cell.angle_alpha   90.00
_cell.angle_beta   90.00
_cell.angle_gamma   90.00
#
_symmetry.space_group_name_H-M   'P 1'
#
loop_
_entity.id
_entity.type
_entity.pdbx_description
1 polymer ?
#
loop_
_entity_poly.entity_id
_entity_poly.type
_entity_poly.pdbx_seq_one_letter_code
_entity_poly.pdbx_strand_id
1 'polypeptide(L)'
;MTASCRRLRGNIEYGLSQEPVALDVRNCKNYLRQAGAPFIPFVAVPLSKLSVSGSPKNFMDTDTVSGNCVARHFCGDCSSPIYVMVAGASDTAYVASGKLDVTDHPQPKCNWWTSMRHACVSLTGGAPQEEMDSGLQPEVV
;
A
#
# COMPACT_ATOMS: atom_id res chain seq x y z
N MET A 1 16.68 9.56 4.74
CA MET A 1 16.35 8.73 5.93
C MET A 1 16.13 7.30 5.47
N THR A 2 16.74 6.36 6.12
CA THR A 2 16.52 4.96 5.80
C THR A 2 15.42 4.46 6.73
N ALA A 3 14.22 4.29 6.22
CA ALA A 3 13.20 3.60 6.97
C ALA A 3 13.45 2.10 6.83
N SER A 4 13.66 1.40 7.91
CA SER A 4 13.71 -0.05 7.92
C SER A 4 12.34 -0.61 8.25
N CYS A 5 12.04 -1.78 7.74
CA CYS A 5 10.76 -2.42 7.91
C CYS A 5 10.97 -3.92 8.01
N ARG A 6 10.30 -4.53 8.97
CA ARG A 6 10.41 -5.97 9.23
C ARG A 6 9.05 -6.64 9.11
N ARG A 7 9.08 -7.90 8.72
CA ARG A 7 7.93 -8.78 8.87
C ARG A 7 7.90 -9.39 10.28
N LEU A 8 6.81 -10.07 10.60
CA LEU A 8 6.63 -10.73 11.90
C LEU A 8 7.78 -11.67 12.28
N ARG A 9 8.49 -12.25 11.31
CA ARG A 9 9.52 -13.28 11.52
C ARG A 9 10.95 -12.85 11.14
N GLY A 10 11.17 -11.65 10.64
CA GLY A 10 12.51 -11.10 10.38
C GLY A 10 13.31 -11.64 9.19
N ASN A 11 12.78 -12.57 8.36
CA ASN A 11 13.55 -13.15 7.24
C ASN A 11 13.41 -12.36 5.92
N ILE A 12 12.50 -11.40 5.84
CA ILE A 12 12.45 -10.41 4.77
C ILE A 12 12.59 -9.05 5.41
N GLU A 13 13.61 -8.35 4.99
CA GLU A 13 13.83 -6.97 5.38
C GLU A 13 13.70 -6.10 4.15
N TYR A 14 13.19 -4.91 4.31
CA TYR A 14 13.16 -3.92 3.24
C TYR A 14 13.46 -2.53 3.78
N GLY A 15 14.09 -1.74 2.94
CA GLY A 15 14.51 -0.40 3.28
C GLY A 15 14.08 0.60 2.22
N LEU A 16 13.82 1.82 2.66
CA LEU A 16 13.54 2.95 1.80
C LEU A 16 14.76 3.87 1.82
N SER A 17 15.36 4.13 0.66
CA SER A 17 16.53 4.99 0.54
C SER A 17 16.20 6.48 0.37
N GLN A 18 14.89 6.80 0.39
CA GLN A 18 14.42 8.19 0.41
C GLN A 18 13.11 8.31 1.19
N GLU A 19 12.72 9.54 1.48
CA GLU A 19 11.41 9.83 2.05
C GLU A 19 10.28 9.39 1.10
N PRO A 20 9.18 8.85 1.63
CA PRO A 20 8.02 8.52 0.81
C PRO A 20 7.49 9.73 0.06
N VAL A 21 7.09 9.53 -1.18
CA VAL A 21 6.52 10.60 -2.02
C VAL A 21 5.16 11.05 -1.50
N ALA A 22 4.36 10.11 -1.03
CA ALA A 22 3.04 10.37 -0.50
C ALA A 22 2.65 9.30 0.53
N LEU A 23 1.80 9.69 1.45
CA LEU A 23 1.04 8.79 2.31
C LEU A 23 -0.43 8.98 1.98
N ASP A 24 -1.12 7.92 1.63
CA ASP A 24 -2.54 7.90 1.33
C ASP A 24 -3.23 6.78 2.09
N VAL A 25 -4.51 6.96 2.36
CA VAL A 25 -5.35 5.93 2.98
C VAL A 25 -6.25 5.30 1.94
N ARG A 26 -6.31 3.97 1.91
CA ARG A 26 -7.14 3.19 1.01
C ARG A 26 -8.28 2.50 1.77
N ASN A 27 -9.47 2.57 1.20
CA ASN A 27 -10.68 1.97 1.76
C ASN A 27 -11.31 0.94 0.81
N CYS A 28 -10.70 0.62 -0.32
CA CYS A 28 -11.27 -0.32 -1.28
C CYS A 28 -11.26 -1.76 -0.74
N LYS A 29 -12.27 -2.53 -1.09
CA LYS A 29 -12.49 -3.89 -0.58
C LYS A 29 -11.31 -4.84 -0.81
N ASN A 30 -10.60 -4.72 -1.92
CA ASN A 30 -9.44 -5.56 -2.20
C ASN A 30 -8.33 -5.38 -1.14
N TYR A 31 -8.02 -4.12 -0.80
CA TYR A 31 -7.02 -3.83 0.24
C TYR A 31 -7.51 -4.17 1.63
N LEU A 32 -8.79 -3.92 1.92
CA LEU A 32 -9.36 -4.27 3.23
C LEU A 32 -9.33 -5.78 3.46
N ARG A 33 -9.65 -6.57 2.45
CA ARG A 33 -9.58 -8.04 2.51
C ARG A 33 -8.15 -8.54 2.68
N GLN A 34 -7.20 -7.97 1.95
CA GLN A 34 -5.79 -8.30 2.08
C GLN A 34 -5.25 -7.99 3.48
N ALA A 35 -5.59 -6.82 4.01
CA ALA A 35 -5.10 -6.35 5.29
C ALA A 35 -5.84 -6.93 6.50
N GLY A 36 -7.09 -7.40 6.32
CA GLY A 36 -7.96 -7.75 7.43
C GLY A 36 -8.26 -6.56 8.35
N ALA A 37 -8.35 -5.35 7.78
CA ALA A 37 -8.50 -4.10 8.51
C ALA A 37 -9.52 -3.20 7.83
N PRO A 38 -10.16 -2.25 8.56
CA PRO A 38 -11.19 -1.37 8.00
C PRO A 38 -10.64 -0.22 7.16
N PHE A 39 -9.33 -0.02 7.10
CA PHE A 39 -8.61 0.87 6.20
C PHE A 39 -7.13 0.49 6.20
N ILE A 40 -6.39 0.95 5.21
CA ILE A 40 -4.95 0.73 5.14
C ILE A 40 -4.24 1.98 4.63
N PRO A 41 -3.28 2.54 5.38
CA PRO A 41 -2.43 3.60 4.89
C PRO A 41 -1.25 3.03 4.13
N PHE A 42 -0.95 3.63 2.97
CA PHE A 42 0.19 3.28 2.14
C PHE A 42 1.12 4.48 1.95
N VAL A 43 2.41 4.19 1.93
CA VAL A 43 3.42 5.12 1.46
C VAL A 43 3.83 4.75 0.04
N ALA A 44 3.84 5.72 -0.85
CA ALA A 44 4.30 5.56 -2.22
C ALA A 44 5.79 5.88 -2.30
N VAL A 45 6.56 4.96 -2.86
CA VAL A 45 8.01 5.14 -3.07
C VAL A 45 8.38 4.72 -4.49
N PRO A 46 9.35 5.38 -5.13
CA PRO A 46 9.89 4.85 -6.38
C PRO A 46 10.46 3.45 -6.17
N LEU A 47 10.13 2.53 -7.07
CA LEU A 47 10.60 1.14 -6.96
C LEU A 47 12.14 1.04 -6.87
N SER A 48 12.84 1.94 -7.57
CA SER A 48 14.31 2.03 -7.52
C SER A 48 14.87 2.41 -6.14
N LYS A 49 14.03 2.89 -5.24
CA LYS A 49 14.40 3.31 -3.87
C LYS A 49 13.94 2.33 -2.80
N LEU A 50 13.25 1.27 -3.20
CA LEU A 50 12.87 0.16 -2.34
C LEU A 50 13.89 -0.96 -2.49
N SER A 51 14.55 -1.33 -1.42
CA SER A 51 15.40 -2.51 -1.34
C SER A 51 14.68 -3.62 -0.57
N VAL A 52 14.67 -4.82 -1.13
CA VAL A 52 14.04 -5.98 -0.48
C VAL A 52 15.08 -7.11 -0.42
N SER A 53 15.37 -7.61 0.77
CA SER A 53 16.17 -8.81 0.96
C SER A 53 15.25 -10.00 1.25
N GLY A 54 15.63 -11.18 0.74
CA GLY A 54 14.79 -12.37 0.78
C GLY A 54 13.97 -12.55 -0.49
N SER A 55 13.07 -13.52 -0.46
CA SER A 55 12.27 -13.91 -1.63
C SER A 55 10.78 -13.81 -1.33
N PRO A 56 10.17 -12.64 -1.51
CA PRO A 56 8.72 -12.51 -1.37
C PRO A 56 7.99 -13.34 -2.43
N LYS A 57 6.83 -13.85 -2.06
CA LYS A 57 5.87 -14.39 -3.01
C LYS A 57 5.03 -13.28 -3.61
N ASN A 58 4.42 -13.56 -4.74
CA ASN A 58 3.58 -12.62 -5.47
C ASN A 58 2.24 -13.27 -5.81
N PHE A 59 1.17 -12.53 -5.58
CA PHE A 59 -0.17 -12.83 -6.06
C PHE A 59 -0.61 -11.73 -7.05
N MET A 60 -0.92 -12.14 -8.28
CA MET A 60 -1.45 -11.22 -9.28
C MET A 60 -2.96 -11.12 -9.12
N ASP A 61 -3.42 -10.01 -8.57
CA ASP A 61 -4.85 -9.72 -8.39
C ASP A 61 -5.39 -9.03 -9.64
N THR A 62 -6.20 -9.75 -10.39
CA THR A 62 -6.83 -9.27 -11.63
C THR A 62 -8.30 -8.91 -11.47
N ASP A 63 -8.89 -9.21 -10.31
CA ASP A 63 -10.29 -8.91 -9.96
C ASP A 63 -10.35 -7.75 -8.97
N THR A 64 -9.93 -6.59 -9.40
CA THR A 64 -9.87 -5.40 -8.56
C THR A 64 -11.01 -4.44 -8.85
N VAL A 65 -11.43 -3.70 -7.82
CA VAL A 65 -12.50 -2.68 -7.96
C VAL A 65 -12.10 -1.52 -8.88
N SER A 66 -10.79 -1.27 -9.02
CA SER A 66 -10.27 -0.23 -9.92
C SER A 66 -10.19 -0.68 -11.37
N GLY A 67 -10.22 -1.99 -11.64
CA GLY A 67 -9.95 -2.57 -12.94
C GLY A 67 -8.47 -2.73 -13.28
N ASN A 68 -7.56 -2.19 -12.48
CA ASN A 68 -6.12 -2.35 -12.67
C ASN A 68 -5.64 -3.66 -12.05
N CYS A 69 -4.72 -4.36 -12.72
CA CYS A 69 -4.02 -5.49 -12.13
C CYS A 69 -3.09 -5.01 -11.01
N VAL A 70 -3.09 -5.73 -9.90
CA VAL A 70 -2.25 -5.42 -8.74
C VAL A 70 -1.39 -6.61 -8.39
N ALA A 71 -0.07 -6.43 -8.43
CA ALA A 71 0.87 -7.43 -7.96
C ALA A 71 1.08 -7.25 -6.45
N ARG A 72 0.62 -8.22 -5.66
CA ARG A 72 0.66 -8.18 -4.20
C ARG A 72 1.81 -9.05 -3.71
N HIS A 73 2.86 -8.42 -3.19
CA HIS A 73 4.04 -9.11 -2.69
C HIS A 73 3.90 -9.35 -1.18
N PHE A 74 4.15 -10.58 -0.78
CA PHE A 74 3.97 -11.02 0.60
C PHE A 74 5.03 -12.05 1.02
N CYS A 75 5.18 -12.23 2.31
CA CYS A 75 6.04 -13.27 2.84
C CYS A 75 5.38 -14.64 2.74
N GLY A 76 6.05 -15.60 2.11
CA GLY A 76 5.54 -16.97 1.97
C GLY A 76 5.49 -17.77 3.28
N ASP A 77 6.22 -17.35 4.33
CA ASP A 77 6.26 -18.06 5.61
C ASP A 77 5.19 -17.59 6.59
N CYS A 78 4.93 -16.28 6.64
CA CYS A 78 4.01 -15.70 7.62
C CYS A 78 2.85 -14.92 7.00
N SER A 79 2.74 -14.92 5.67
CA SER A 79 1.70 -14.21 4.90
C SER A 79 1.68 -12.68 5.07
N SER A 80 2.68 -12.12 5.71
CA SER A 80 2.77 -10.67 5.94
C SER A 80 2.85 -9.93 4.60
N PRO A 81 1.94 -8.97 4.30
CA PRO A 81 2.08 -8.14 3.11
C PRO A 81 3.38 -7.34 3.17
N ILE A 82 4.02 -7.12 2.03
CA ILE A 82 5.27 -6.35 1.96
C ILE A 82 5.02 -5.06 1.19
N TYR A 83 4.71 -5.17 -0.08
CA TYR A 83 4.36 -4.03 -0.93
C TYR A 83 3.45 -4.47 -2.06
N VAL A 84 2.83 -3.52 -2.71
CA VAL A 84 2.05 -3.77 -3.92
C VAL A 84 2.54 -2.89 -5.06
N MET A 85 2.38 -3.38 -6.28
CA MET A 85 2.59 -2.64 -7.52
C MET A 85 1.31 -2.67 -8.33
N VAL A 86 0.96 -1.54 -8.90
CA VAL A 86 -0.26 -1.37 -9.69
C VAL A 86 0.11 -1.22 -11.16
N ALA A 87 -0.57 -1.93 -12.04
CA ALA A 87 -0.44 -1.73 -13.48
C ALA A 87 -0.75 -0.27 -13.83
N GLY A 88 0.02 0.32 -14.74
CA GLY A 88 -0.05 1.74 -15.06
C GLY A 88 0.83 2.63 -14.16
N ALA A 89 1.37 2.10 -13.06
CA ALA A 89 2.33 2.76 -12.18
C ALA A 89 3.47 1.81 -11.79
N SER A 90 4.08 1.17 -12.77
CA SER A 90 5.06 0.09 -12.58
C SER A 90 6.40 0.53 -12.00
N ASP A 91 6.65 1.81 -11.92
CA ASP A 91 7.83 2.41 -11.30
C ASP A 91 7.63 2.77 -9.82
N THR A 92 6.43 2.57 -9.30
CA THR A 92 6.04 2.93 -7.93
C THR A 92 5.67 1.70 -7.12
N ALA A 93 6.24 1.58 -5.94
CA ALA A 93 5.85 0.58 -4.93
C ALA A 93 5.01 1.25 -3.84
N TYR A 94 3.94 0.60 -3.43
CA TYR A 94 3.08 1.03 -2.34
C TYR A 94 3.30 0.13 -1.14
N VAL A 95 3.90 0.68 -0.10
CA VAL A 95 4.26 -0.03 1.13
C VAL A 95 3.26 0.33 2.21
N ALA A 96 2.68 -0.67 2.88
CA ALA A 96 1.79 -0.41 4.01
C ALA A 96 2.55 0.31 5.13
N SER A 97 2.07 1.46 5.58
CA SER A 97 2.79 2.29 6.55
C SER A 97 2.97 1.61 7.91
N GLY A 98 2.06 0.71 8.29
CA GLY A 98 2.19 -0.10 9.50
C GLY A 98 3.37 -1.07 9.51
N LYS A 99 4.07 -1.21 8.38
CA LYS A 99 5.29 -2.00 8.26
C LYS A 99 6.57 -1.21 8.54
N LEU A 100 6.47 0.09 8.60
CA LEU A 100 7.60 0.96 8.88
C LEU A 100 7.86 1.00 10.38
N ASP A 101 9.13 0.92 10.77
CA ASP A 101 9.53 1.03 12.18
C ASP A 101 9.32 2.46 12.72
N VAL A 102 9.38 3.45 11.83
CA VAL A 102 9.10 4.85 12.15
C VAL A 102 7.60 5.08 12.12
N THR A 103 7.05 5.66 13.16
CA THR A 103 5.61 5.95 13.29
C THR A 103 5.25 7.42 13.10
N ASP A 104 6.25 8.29 13.10
CA ASP A 104 6.06 9.73 12.85
C ASP A 104 5.99 10.00 11.34
N HIS A 105 4.83 9.72 10.78
CA HIS A 105 4.56 9.92 9.36
C HIS A 105 3.83 11.24 9.12
N PRO A 106 4.01 11.85 7.93
CA PRO A 106 3.19 12.98 7.53
C PRO A 106 1.71 12.60 7.48
N GLN A 107 0.85 13.60 7.57
CA GLN A 107 -0.58 13.39 7.41
C GLN A 107 -0.91 12.84 6.03
N PRO A 108 -1.92 11.97 5.90
CA PRO A 108 -2.36 11.50 4.60
C PRO A 108 -2.70 12.64 3.64
N LYS A 109 -2.26 12.53 2.40
CA LYS A 109 -2.60 13.51 1.36
C LYS A 109 -4.00 13.30 0.82
N CYS A 110 -4.50 12.06 0.83
CA CYS A 110 -5.83 11.74 0.36
C CYS A 110 -6.37 10.46 0.99
N ASN A 111 -7.68 10.39 1.12
CA ASN A 111 -8.44 9.18 1.46
C ASN A 111 -9.17 8.70 0.20
N TRP A 112 -8.74 7.57 -0.35
CA TRP A 112 -9.28 6.99 -1.57
C TRP A 112 -10.34 5.92 -1.29
N TRP A 113 -11.29 5.76 -2.20
CA TRP A 113 -12.34 4.76 -2.13
C TRP A 113 -13.21 4.90 -0.89
N THR A 114 -13.54 6.11 -0.52
CA THR A 114 -14.37 6.40 0.66
C THR A 114 -15.80 5.88 0.51
N SER A 115 -16.26 5.63 -0.73
CA SER A 115 -17.52 4.96 -1.00
C SER A 115 -17.62 3.55 -0.39
N MET A 116 -16.47 2.90 -0.13
CA MET A 116 -16.40 1.57 0.48
C MET A 116 -15.96 1.60 1.95
N ARG A 117 -15.79 2.78 2.53
CA ARG A 117 -15.34 2.95 3.91
C ARG A 117 -16.33 2.30 4.89
N HIS A 118 -15.78 1.60 5.87
CA HIS A 118 -16.59 1.08 6.98
C HIS A 118 -17.17 2.22 7.80
N ALA A 119 -18.43 2.11 8.19
CA ALA A 119 -19.13 3.18 8.93
C ALA A 119 -18.49 3.53 10.29
N CYS A 120 -17.79 2.57 10.91
CA CYS A 120 -17.09 2.79 12.18
C CYS A 120 -15.78 3.58 12.02
N VAL A 121 -15.30 3.85 10.79
CA VAL A 121 -14.04 4.54 10.55
C VAL A 121 -14.30 6.04 10.41
N SER A 122 -13.62 6.82 11.23
CA SER A 122 -13.55 8.27 11.12
C SER A 122 -12.10 8.67 10.95
N LEU A 123 -11.77 9.19 9.78
CA LEU A 123 -10.40 9.64 9.46
C LEU A 123 -10.32 11.15 9.71
N THR A 124 -9.49 11.52 10.66
CA THR A 124 -9.24 12.91 11.04
C THR A 124 -8.05 13.49 10.26
N GLY A 125 -7.84 14.81 10.35
CA GLY A 125 -6.67 15.46 9.75
C GLY A 125 -6.95 16.27 8.48
N GLY A 126 -8.21 16.33 8.03
CA GLY A 126 -8.63 17.22 6.93
C GLY A 126 -8.13 16.83 5.54
N ALA A 127 -7.61 15.61 5.36
CA ALA A 127 -7.21 15.14 4.04
C ALA A 127 -8.42 15.05 3.09
N PRO A 128 -8.25 15.39 1.79
CA PRO A 128 -9.29 15.22 0.79
C PRO A 128 -9.89 13.81 0.79
N GLN A 129 -11.19 13.74 0.55
CA GLN A 129 -11.95 12.49 0.50
C GLN A 129 -12.38 12.23 -0.94
N GLU A 130 -11.93 11.13 -1.52
CA GLU A 130 -12.29 10.73 -2.88
C GLU A 130 -13.12 9.45 -2.85
N GLU A 131 -14.26 9.46 -3.50
CA GLU A 131 -15.16 8.29 -3.53
C GLU A 131 -14.54 7.10 -4.23
N MET A 132 -13.70 7.35 -5.23
CA MET A 132 -12.99 6.36 -6.04
C MET A 132 -11.53 6.75 -6.20
N ASP A 133 -10.79 5.98 -6.98
CA ASP A 133 -9.41 6.32 -7.35
C ASP A 133 -9.41 7.08 -8.67
N SER A 134 -9.05 8.34 -8.62
CA SER A 134 -9.01 9.18 -9.82
C SER A 134 -7.64 9.22 -10.51
N GLY A 135 -6.62 8.62 -9.89
CA GLY A 135 -5.23 8.75 -10.35
C GLY A 135 -4.78 7.70 -11.36
N LEU A 136 -5.42 6.54 -11.38
CA LEU A 136 -5.06 5.44 -12.27
C LEU A 136 -6.26 5.08 -13.13
N GLN A 137 -6.12 5.33 -14.43
CA GLN A 137 -7.10 4.83 -15.39
C GLN A 137 -6.99 3.32 -15.46
N PRO A 138 -8.10 2.57 -15.51
CA PRO A 138 -8.06 1.15 -15.80
C PRO A 138 -7.27 0.92 -17.09
N GLU A 139 -6.35 -0.02 -17.07
CA GLU A 139 -5.75 -0.46 -18.33
C GLU A 139 -6.88 -1.00 -19.23
N VAL A 140 -6.99 -0.42 -20.38
CA VAL A 140 -7.86 -0.96 -21.41
C VAL A 140 -7.19 -2.25 -21.91
N VAL A 141 -7.71 -3.35 -21.46
CA VAL A 141 -7.27 -4.68 -21.90
C VAL A 141 -7.80 -4.93 -23.32
#